data_31bc16243f87ce4b807c92e35a149fab
#
_entry.id   31bc16243f87ce4b807c92e35a149fab
#
_cell.length_a   1.000
_cell.length_b   1.000
_cell.length_c   1.000
_cell.angle_alpha   90.00
_cell.angle_beta   90.00
_cell.angle_gamma   90.00
#
_symmetry.space_group_name_H-M   'P 1'
#
loop_
_entity.id
_entity.type
_entity.pdbx_description
1 polymer ?
#
loop_
_entity_poly.entity_id
_entity_poly.type
_entity_poly.pdbx_seq_one_letter_code
_entity_poly.pdbx_strand_id
1 'polypeptide(L)'
;MTELAREQARPALPRVPALAVLAHYLVGYRRTWRGGVFSSFLLPVLSVVGFGFGVGAYVDQGVGGVRYLYWIVPGLIASTALQVAISESTWPVFSNFQWIKTYFAQVAAPLRIGDVLTGHLAFVLFRVITSSAAFLLVVTLFGAVRSPWALAVLPVVALLGLAVAAPTFGYASAVSSDTYLALLFRFAVIPMSLFAGVFFPVESLPTVLRWFAYATPLWHGVDLCRAATLGVAPAWSVTGHLLYLAVWAVAGWLLALRGFRRRLVV
;
A
#
# COMPACT_ATOMS: atom_id res chain seq x y z
N MET A 1 -6.21 -33.88 -41.03
CA MET A 1 -5.26 -34.12 -39.88
C MET A 1 -4.60 -32.85 -39.35
N THR A 2 -5.20 -31.71 -39.46
CA THR A 2 -4.59 -30.38 -39.07
C THR A 2 -5.33 -29.63 -37.97
N GLU A 3 -6.51 -30.06 -37.54
CA GLU A 3 -7.24 -29.42 -36.42
C GLU A 3 -6.91 -30.03 -35.06
N LEU A 4 -6.64 -31.33 -34.97
CA LEU A 4 -6.28 -31.99 -33.72
C LEU A 4 -4.90 -31.59 -33.18
N ALA A 5 -4.01 -31.02 -34.00
CA ALA A 5 -2.70 -30.56 -33.59
C ALA A 5 -2.72 -29.15 -32.96
N ARG A 6 -3.79 -28.36 -33.19
CA ARG A 6 -3.97 -27.02 -32.54
C ARG A 6 -4.55 -27.08 -31.14
N GLU A 7 -5.16 -28.20 -30.74
CA GLU A 7 -5.80 -28.37 -29.44
C GLU A 7 -4.83 -28.69 -28.30
N GLN A 8 -3.55 -28.98 -28.62
CA GLN A 8 -2.56 -29.42 -27.62
C GLN A 8 -1.62 -28.34 -27.09
N ALA A 9 -1.69 -27.13 -27.57
CA ALA A 9 -0.90 -26.03 -27.01
C ALA A 9 -1.69 -25.22 -25.97
N ARG A 10 -2.27 -25.88 -24.95
CA ARG A 10 -2.64 -25.13 -23.73
C ARG A 10 -1.36 -24.63 -23.11
N PRO A 11 -1.16 -23.31 -22.97
CA PRO A 11 0.03 -22.79 -22.30
C PRO A 11 0.09 -23.44 -20.92
N ALA A 12 1.20 -24.15 -20.65
CA ALA A 12 1.42 -24.73 -19.35
C ALA A 12 1.29 -23.62 -18.29
N LEU A 13 0.44 -23.82 -17.28
CA LEU A 13 0.36 -22.88 -16.17
C LEU A 13 1.76 -22.72 -15.58
N PRO A 14 2.16 -21.49 -15.21
CA PRO A 14 3.45 -21.28 -14.55
C PRO A 14 3.52 -22.16 -13.32
N ARG A 15 4.72 -22.66 -12.98
CA ARG A 15 4.96 -23.51 -11.81
C ARG A 15 4.36 -22.95 -10.50
N VAL A 16 4.15 -21.65 -10.45
CA VAL A 16 3.46 -20.94 -9.36
C VAL A 16 2.21 -20.29 -9.94
N PRO A 17 1.00 -20.84 -9.71
CA PRO A 17 -0.25 -20.35 -10.30
C PRO A 17 -0.58 -18.88 -9.97
N ALA A 18 -0.19 -18.40 -8.78
CA ALA A 18 -0.33 -16.99 -8.39
C ALA A 18 0.39 -16.02 -9.35
N LEU A 19 1.49 -16.45 -10.01
CA LEU A 19 2.19 -15.64 -11.00
C LEU A 19 1.36 -15.44 -12.28
N ALA A 20 0.50 -16.39 -12.65
CA ALA A 20 -0.42 -16.21 -13.77
C ALA A 20 -1.44 -15.10 -13.47
N VAL A 21 -1.94 -15.05 -12.22
CA VAL A 21 -2.85 -14.00 -11.76
C VAL A 21 -2.13 -12.64 -11.74
N LEU A 22 -0.93 -12.58 -11.20
CA LEU A 22 -0.09 -11.38 -11.23
C LEU A 22 0.14 -10.90 -12.67
N ALA A 23 0.51 -11.80 -13.59
CA ALA A 23 0.74 -11.48 -14.99
C ALA A 23 -0.53 -10.90 -15.65
N HIS A 24 -1.71 -11.41 -15.34
CA HIS A 24 -2.98 -10.87 -15.82
C HIS A 24 -3.13 -9.37 -15.45
N TYR A 25 -2.90 -9.00 -14.19
CA TYR A 25 -2.98 -7.60 -13.74
C TYR A 25 -1.87 -6.73 -14.34
N LEU A 26 -0.64 -7.26 -14.49
CA LEU A 26 0.48 -6.55 -15.11
C LEU A 26 0.23 -6.25 -16.60
N VAL A 27 -0.41 -7.17 -17.33
CA VAL A 27 -0.82 -6.93 -18.73
C VAL A 27 -1.83 -5.79 -18.81
N GLY A 28 -2.83 -5.77 -17.92
CA GLY A 28 -3.77 -4.65 -17.80
C GLY A 28 -3.06 -3.33 -17.49
N TYR A 29 -2.18 -3.33 -16.51
CA TYR A 29 -1.39 -2.17 -16.12
C TYR A 29 -0.50 -1.65 -17.25
N ARG A 30 0.12 -2.53 -18.04
CA ARG A 30 0.94 -2.14 -19.18
C ARG A 30 0.18 -1.30 -20.23
N ARG A 31 -1.12 -1.38 -20.29
CA ARG A 31 -1.95 -0.55 -21.19
C ARG A 31 -2.23 0.84 -20.62
N THR A 32 -2.22 1.01 -19.31
CA THR A 32 -2.58 2.24 -18.59
C THR A 32 -1.41 2.87 -17.83
N TRP A 33 -0.20 2.30 -17.92
CA TRP A 33 0.96 2.68 -17.11
C TRP A 33 1.33 4.17 -17.18
N ARG A 34 1.11 4.82 -18.34
CA ARG A 34 1.46 6.24 -18.54
C ARG A 34 0.74 7.15 -17.55
N GLY A 35 -0.57 6.95 -17.34
CA GLY A 35 -1.32 7.70 -16.33
C GLY A 35 -0.87 7.38 -14.90
N GLY A 36 -0.59 6.10 -14.61
CA GLY A 36 -0.07 5.68 -13.32
C GLY A 36 1.32 6.24 -13.00
N VAL A 37 2.23 6.25 -13.97
CA VAL A 37 3.58 6.85 -13.82
C VAL A 37 3.45 8.36 -13.62
N PHE A 38 2.68 9.05 -14.45
CA PHE A 38 2.50 10.50 -14.31
C PHE A 38 1.98 10.88 -12.92
N SER A 39 0.94 10.22 -12.43
CA SER A 39 0.43 10.48 -11.08
C SER A 39 1.44 10.12 -9.98
N SER A 40 2.25 9.07 -10.17
CA SER A 40 3.27 8.65 -9.21
C SER A 40 4.43 9.64 -9.08
N PHE A 41 4.65 10.51 -10.06
CA PHE A 41 5.65 11.59 -9.98
C PHE A 41 5.03 12.93 -9.63
N LEU A 42 3.87 13.25 -10.17
CA LEU A 42 3.22 14.55 -9.96
C LEU A 42 2.85 14.77 -8.49
N LEU A 43 2.21 13.80 -7.86
CA LEU A 43 1.79 13.91 -6.45
C LEU A 43 2.97 14.10 -5.49
N PRO A 44 4.08 13.35 -5.55
CA PRO A 44 5.28 13.63 -4.77
C PRO A 44 5.84 15.03 -4.96
N VAL A 45 5.97 15.49 -6.21
CA VAL A 45 6.48 16.84 -6.50
C VAL A 45 5.57 17.90 -5.87
N LEU A 46 4.26 17.82 -6.10
CA LEU A 46 3.29 18.75 -5.51
C LEU A 46 3.30 18.70 -3.98
N SER A 47 3.45 17.51 -3.39
CA SER A 47 3.52 17.36 -1.94
C SER A 47 4.79 17.97 -1.36
N VAL A 48 5.95 17.75 -1.98
CA VAL A 48 7.22 18.35 -1.56
C VAL A 48 7.18 19.87 -1.71
N VAL A 49 6.66 20.37 -2.82
CA VAL A 49 6.53 21.82 -3.04
C VAL A 49 5.53 22.43 -2.06
N GLY A 50 4.33 21.86 -1.94
CA GLY A 50 3.28 22.39 -1.08
C GLY A 50 3.63 22.33 0.41
N PHE A 51 3.99 21.15 0.90
CA PHE A 51 4.29 20.97 2.32
C PHE A 51 5.74 21.33 2.66
N GLY A 52 6.72 20.91 1.85
CA GLY A 52 8.13 21.14 2.14
C GLY A 52 8.52 22.59 2.05
N PHE A 53 8.15 23.29 0.98
CA PHE A 53 8.48 24.71 0.79
C PHE A 53 7.33 25.63 1.26
N GLY A 54 6.06 25.29 0.99
CA GLY A 54 4.91 26.12 1.37
C GLY A 54 4.75 26.18 2.88
N VAL A 55 4.41 25.07 3.53
CA VAL A 55 4.24 25.01 5.00
C VAL A 55 5.59 25.19 5.71
N GLY A 56 6.67 24.63 5.14
CA GLY A 56 8.03 24.75 5.69
C GLY A 56 8.53 26.18 5.83
N ALA A 57 8.03 27.15 5.03
CA ALA A 57 8.35 28.56 5.16
C ALA A 57 7.77 29.21 6.43
N TYR A 58 6.72 28.63 7.02
CA TYR A 58 6.10 29.13 8.25
C TYR A 58 6.59 28.40 9.50
N VAL A 59 7.32 27.29 9.36
CA VAL A 59 7.85 26.50 10.47
C VAL A 59 9.35 26.81 10.63
N ASP A 60 9.66 28.02 11.12
CA ASP A 60 11.03 28.58 11.18
C ASP A 60 12.01 27.72 11.97
N GLN A 61 11.57 27.08 13.05
CA GLN A 61 12.42 26.25 13.92
C GLN A 61 12.44 24.77 13.54
N GLY A 62 11.71 24.36 12.48
CA GLY A 62 11.54 22.96 12.12
C GLY A 62 10.77 22.15 13.17
N VAL A 63 10.87 20.83 13.09
CA VAL A 63 10.25 19.88 14.02
C VAL A 63 11.35 18.98 14.58
N GLY A 64 11.46 18.93 15.92
CA GLY A 64 12.49 18.11 16.58
C GLY A 64 13.93 18.49 16.19
N GLY A 65 14.20 19.77 15.92
CA GLY A 65 15.52 20.26 15.48
C GLY A 65 15.88 19.96 14.02
N VAL A 66 14.94 19.44 13.24
CA VAL A 66 15.12 19.11 11.82
C VAL A 66 14.24 20.02 10.97
N ARG A 67 14.74 20.52 9.84
CA ARG A 67 13.91 21.32 8.91
C ARG A 67 12.65 20.54 8.54
N TYR A 68 11.51 21.23 8.47
CA TYR A 68 10.21 20.63 8.21
C TYR A 68 10.18 19.76 6.95
N LEU A 69 10.87 20.15 5.87
CA LEU A 69 11.00 19.35 4.66
C LEU A 69 11.53 17.92 4.94
N TYR A 70 12.61 17.82 5.71
CA TYR A 70 13.19 16.51 6.02
C TYR A 70 12.31 15.68 6.95
N TRP A 71 11.59 16.35 7.83
CA TRP A 71 10.70 15.69 8.79
C TRP A 71 9.45 15.12 8.14
N ILE A 72 8.83 15.85 7.19
CA ILE A 72 7.56 15.46 6.56
C ILE A 72 7.71 14.41 5.47
N VAL A 73 8.82 14.42 4.72
CA VAL A 73 9.04 13.55 3.55
C VAL A 73 8.83 12.05 3.86
N PRO A 74 9.41 11.46 4.91
CA PRO A 74 9.18 10.05 5.24
C PRO A 74 7.71 9.75 5.55
N GLY A 75 7.01 10.67 6.20
CA GLY A 75 5.57 10.56 6.44
C GLY A 75 4.76 10.56 5.14
N LEU A 76 5.11 11.42 4.19
CA LEU A 76 4.46 11.48 2.87
C LEU A 76 4.71 10.22 2.05
N ILE A 77 5.91 9.62 2.11
CA ILE A 77 6.20 8.33 1.44
C ILE A 77 5.31 7.22 2.01
N ALA A 78 5.25 7.09 3.34
CA ALA A 78 4.42 6.08 3.99
C ALA A 78 2.92 6.31 3.73
N SER A 79 2.47 7.57 3.73
CA SER A 79 1.09 7.95 3.41
C SER A 79 0.73 7.63 1.95
N THR A 80 1.65 7.85 1.01
CA THR A 80 1.45 7.48 -0.40
C THR A 80 1.35 5.96 -0.55
N ALA A 81 2.19 5.20 0.14
CA ALA A 81 2.11 3.74 0.16
C ALA A 81 0.74 3.26 0.68
N LEU A 82 0.25 3.86 1.78
CA LEU A 82 -1.09 3.62 2.30
C LEU A 82 -2.17 3.89 1.25
N GLN A 83 -2.14 5.08 0.62
CA GLN A 83 -3.16 5.48 -0.36
C GLN A 83 -3.20 4.54 -1.57
N VAL A 84 -2.04 4.14 -2.09
CA VAL A 84 -1.94 3.18 -3.19
C VAL A 84 -2.47 1.81 -2.74
N ALA A 85 -2.06 1.31 -1.57
CA ALA A 85 -2.52 0.03 -1.04
C ALA A 85 -4.05 0.00 -0.88
N ILE A 86 -4.66 1.05 -0.31
CA ILE A 86 -6.11 1.14 -0.13
C ILE A 86 -6.84 1.25 -1.46
N SER A 87 -6.42 2.16 -2.36
CA SER A 87 -7.11 2.37 -3.63
C SER A 87 -7.10 1.13 -4.52
N GLU A 88 -6.01 0.38 -4.55
CA GLU A 88 -5.91 -0.87 -5.32
C GLU A 88 -6.64 -2.05 -4.63
N SER A 89 -6.98 -1.92 -3.34
CA SER A 89 -7.58 -2.99 -2.53
C SER A 89 -9.08 -2.80 -2.25
N THR A 90 -9.67 -1.67 -2.61
CA THR A 90 -11.08 -1.37 -2.37
C THR A 90 -11.94 -1.59 -3.62
N TRP A 91 -12.16 -0.53 -4.43
CA TRP A 91 -13.01 -0.62 -5.62
C TRP A 91 -12.56 -1.66 -6.65
N PRO A 92 -11.26 -1.87 -6.93
CA PRO A 92 -10.87 -2.95 -7.85
C PRO A 92 -11.25 -4.33 -7.35
N VAL A 93 -11.08 -4.61 -6.04
CA VAL A 93 -11.49 -5.89 -5.44
C VAL A 93 -13.01 -6.04 -5.46
N PHE A 94 -13.74 -5.01 -5.05
CA PHE A 94 -15.21 -5.00 -5.08
C PHE A 94 -15.74 -5.21 -6.50
N SER A 95 -15.19 -4.49 -7.48
CA SER A 95 -15.55 -4.60 -8.90
C SER A 95 -15.33 -6.01 -9.44
N ASN A 96 -14.24 -6.67 -9.09
CA ASN A 96 -13.94 -8.03 -9.50
C ASN A 96 -14.90 -9.07 -8.91
N PHE A 97 -15.58 -8.75 -7.80
CA PHE A 97 -16.66 -9.58 -7.26
C PHE A 97 -18.03 -9.23 -7.84
N GLN A 98 -18.38 -7.93 -7.97
CA GLN A 98 -19.75 -7.49 -8.24
C GLN A 98 -20.00 -7.22 -9.72
N TRP A 99 -19.11 -6.50 -10.39
CA TRP A 99 -19.38 -5.97 -11.72
C TRP A 99 -18.70 -6.79 -12.82
N ILE A 100 -17.35 -6.90 -12.76
CA ILE A 100 -16.55 -7.56 -13.80
C ILE A 100 -16.57 -9.09 -13.59
N LYS A 101 -16.71 -9.55 -12.34
CA LYS A 101 -16.72 -10.96 -11.95
C LYS A 101 -15.44 -11.73 -12.32
N THR A 102 -14.30 -11.03 -12.41
CA THR A 102 -13.00 -11.62 -12.80
C THR A 102 -12.59 -12.77 -11.87
N TYR A 103 -12.85 -12.67 -10.56
CA TYR A 103 -12.48 -13.72 -9.62
C TYR A 103 -13.25 -15.03 -9.88
N PHE A 104 -14.52 -14.96 -10.29
CA PHE A 104 -15.29 -16.16 -10.65
C PHE A 104 -14.73 -16.82 -11.91
N ALA A 105 -14.32 -16.03 -12.91
CA ALA A 105 -13.64 -16.55 -14.09
C ALA A 105 -12.28 -17.18 -13.76
N GLN A 106 -11.54 -16.60 -12.84
CA GLN A 106 -10.23 -17.11 -12.41
C GLN A 106 -10.34 -18.44 -11.66
N VAL A 107 -11.35 -18.62 -10.78
CA VAL A 107 -11.54 -19.89 -10.07
C VAL A 107 -12.22 -20.97 -10.94
N ALA A 108 -12.83 -20.61 -12.07
CA ALA A 108 -13.26 -21.56 -13.09
C ALA A 108 -12.07 -22.17 -13.87
N ALA A 109 -10.90 -21.52 -13.87
CA ALA A 109 -9.65 -22.08 -14.31
C ALA A 109 -9.04 -22.95 -13.18
N PRO A 110 -8.01 -23.79 -13.43
CA PRO A 110 -7.37 -24.62 -12.40
C PRO A 110 -6.51 -23.83 -11.41
N LEU A 111 -7.07 -22.74 -10.86
CA LEU A 111 -6.46 -21.87 -9.87
C LEU A 111 -7.13 -22.05 -8.51
N ARG A 112 -6.33 -22.09 -7.45
CA ARG A 112 -6.86 -22.09 -6.08
C ARG A 112 -7.22 -20.66 -5.67
N ILE A 113 -8.20 -20.52 -4.78
CA ILE A 113 -8.59 -19.19 -4.23
C ILE A 113 -7.40 -18.46 -3.62
N GLY A 114 -6.49 -19.20 -2.95
CA GLY A 114 -5.24 -18.63 -2.44
C GLY A 114 -4.33 -18.07 -3.52
N ASP A 115 -4.27 -18.68 -4.71
CA ASP A 115 -3.48 -18.20 -5.83
C ASP A 115 -4.04 -16.89 -6.38
N VAL A 116 -5.39 -16.80 -6.50
CA VAL A 116 -6.10 -15.59 -6.93
C VAL A 116 -5.84 -14.43 -5.97
N LEU A 117 -6.02 -14.66 -4.67
CA LEU A 117 -5.77 -13.67 -3.63
C LEU A 117 -4.32 -13.20 -3.62
N THR A 118 -3.37 -14.15 -3.55
CA THR A 118 -1.93 -13.84 -3.45
C THR A 118 -1.43 -13.16 -4.71
N GLY A 119 -1.88 -13.57 -5.89
CA GLY A 119 -1.49 -12.95 -7.16
C GLY A 119 -1.98 -11.50 -7.29
N HIS A 120 -3.19 -11.20 -6.82
CA HIS A 120 -3.69 -9.82 -6.82
C HIS A 120 -3.01 -8.98 -5.73
N LEU A 121 -2.78 -9.51 -4.53
CA LEU A 121 -1.99 -8.81 -3.49
C LEU A 121 -0.55 -8.53 -3.96
N ALA A 122 0.07 -9.46 -4.70
CA ALA A 122 1.38 -9.24 -5.29
C ALA A 122 1.38 -8.09 -6.32
N PHE A 123 0.29 -7.92 -7.07
CA PHE A 123 0.10 -6.76 -7.94
C PHE A 123 -0.02 -5.45 -7.14
N VAL A 124 -0.83 -5.43 -6.08
CA VAL A 124 -0.93 -4.25 -5.19
C VAL A 124 0.44 -3.90 -4.61
N LEU A 125 1.19 -4.90 -4.16
CA LEU A 125 2.53 -4.72 -3.64
C LEU A 125 3.49 -4.14 -4.69
N PHE A 126 3.44 -4.63 -5.92
CA PHE A 126 4.18 -4.06 -7.05
C PHE A 126 3.84 -2.58 -7.25
N ARG A 127 2.56 -2.20 -7.17
CA ARG A 127 2.11 -0.81 -7.28
C ARG A 127 2.62 0.07 -6.13
N VAL A 128 2.56 -0.43 -4.91
CA VAL A 128 3.09 0.27 -3.72
C VAL A 128 4.59 0.51 -3.85
N ILE A 129 5.36 -0.52 -4.19
CA ILE A 129 6.81 -0.42 -4.32
C ILE A 129 7.20 0.55 -5.45
N THR A 130 6.59 0.44 -6.62
CA THR A 130 6.91 1.31 -7.78
C THR A 130 6.55 2.77 -7.52
N SER A 131 5.41 3.04 -6.89
CA SER A 131 5.01 4.41 -6.53
C SER A 131 5.90 5.00 -5.44
N SER A 132 6.24 4.21 -4.41
CA SER A 132 7.14 4.65 -3.34
C SER A 132 8.58 4.83 -3.82
N ALA A 133 9.05 4.01 -4.76
CA ALA A 133 10.37 4.17 -5.39
C ALA A 133 10.43 5.46 -6.22
N ALA A 134 9.36 5.78 -6.98
CA ALA A 134 9.26 7.05 -7.69
C ALA A 134 9.26 8.24 -6.73
N PHE A 135 8.53 8.14 -5.60
CA PHE A 135 8.54 9.17 -4.56
C PHE A 135 9.95 9.33 -3.96
N LEU A 136 10.59 8.22 -3.57
CA LEU A 136 11.94 8.24 -3.00
C LEU A 136 12.95 8.86 -3.97
N LEU A 137 12.84 8.56 -5.28
CA LEU A 137 13.68 9.17 -6.31
C LEU A 137 13.47 10.69 -6.34
N VAL A 138 12.24 11.17 -6.39
CA VAL A 138 11.91 12.61 -6.40
C VAL A 138 12.52 13.29 -5.18
N VAL A 139 12.26 12.80 -3.97
CA VAL A 139 12.75 13.46 -2.74
C VAL A 139 14.28 13.40 -2.62
N THR A 140 14.90 12.39 -3.19
CA THR A 140 16.38 12.32 -3.27
C THR A 140 16.93 13.41 -4.18
N LEU A 141 16.29 13.67 -5.33
CA LEU A 141 16.65 14.77 -6.23
C LEU A 141 16.49 16.15 -5.57
N PHE A 142 15.49 16.31 -4.68
CA PHE A 142 15.32 17.53 -3.87
C PHE A 142 16.28 17.61 -2.68
N GLY A 143 17.19 16.64 -2.50
CA GLY A 143 18.16 16.61 -1.39
C GLY A 143 17.50 16.37 -0.02
N ALA A 144 16.30 15.81 0.01
CA ALA A 144 15.55 15.60 1.25
C ALA A 144 15.88 14.29 1.98
N VAL A 145 16.81 13.50 1.45
CA VAL A 145 17.32 12.26 2.06
C VAL A 145 18.68 12.54 2.71
N ARG A 146 18.85 12.13 3.97
CA ARG A 146 20.06 12.37 4.76
C ARG A 146 20.80 11.11 5.18
N SER A 147 20.22 9.94 4.95
CA SER A 147 20.77 8.66 5.40
C SER A 147 21.04 7.73 4.22
N PRO A 148 22.15 6.96 4.24
CA PRO A 148 22.41 5.92 3.26
C PRO A 148 21.39 4.75 3.33
N TRP A 149 20.69 4.64 4.46
CA TRP A 149 19.64 3.61 4.68
C TRP A 149 18.31 3.93 4.00
N ALA A 150 18.22 5.01 3.23
CA ALA A 150 16.97 5.42 2.57
C ALA A 150 16.32 4.33 1.70
N LEU A 151 17.12 3.45 1.09
CA LEU A 151 16.60 2.30 0.33
C LEU A 151 15.82 1.31 1.19
N ALA A 152 16.07 1.26 2.52
CA ALA A 152 15.28 0.44 3.45
C ALA A 152 13.82 0.90 3.55
N VAL A 153 13.49 2.09 3.08
CA VAL A 153 12.10 2.55 2.94
C VAL A 153 11.29 1.58 2.06
N LEU A 154 11.88 1.02 0.99
CA LEU A 154 11.14 0.15 0.06
C LEU A 154 10.60 -1.14 0.72
N PRO A 155 11.38 -1.94 1.44
CA PRO A 155 10.82 -3.07 2.18
C PRO A 155 9.87 -2.66 3.30
N VAL A 156 10.08 -1.51 3.94
CA VAL A 156 9.15 -0.98 4.97
C VAL A 156 7.79 -0.67 4.36
N VAL A 157 7.73 0.10 3.28
CA VAL A 157 6.46 0.43 2.61
C VAL A 157 5.81 -0.79 1.96
N ALA A 158 6.59 -1.79 1.54
CA ALA A 158 6.08 -3.06 1.07
C ALA A 158 5.32 -3.80 2.19
N LEU A 159 5.91 -3.89 3.36
CA LEU A 159 5.27 -4.51 4.53
C LEU A 159 4.07 -3.70 5.02
N LEU A 160 4.16 -2.36 5.07
CA LEU A 160 3.05 -1.47 5.37
C LEU A 160 1.91 -1.67 4.34
N GLY A 161 2.24 -1.73 3.05
CA GLY A 161 1.28 -1.98 1.98
C GLY A 161 0.53 -3.30 2.16
N LEU A 162 1.24 -4.37 2.52
CA LEU A 162 0.60 -5.67 2.85
C LEU A 162 -0.27 -5.59 4.10
N ALA A 163 0.23 -4.94 5.17
CA ALA A 163 -0.48 -4.76 6.42
C ALA A 163 -1.81 -4.01 6.25
N VAL A 164 -1.91 -3.17 5.22
CA VAL A 164 -3.11 -2.40 4.89
C VAL A 164 -3.96 -3.09 3.81
N ALA A 165 -3.34 -3.54 2.73
CA ALA A 165 -4.06 -4.15 1.60
C ALA A 165 -4.77 -5.44 2.01
N ALA A 166 -4.09 -6.33 2.74
CA ALA A 166 -4.64 -7.64 3.06
C ALA A 166 -5.97 -7.56 3.88
N PRO A 167 -6.08 -6.83 4.98
CA PRO A 167 -7.36 -6.66 5.67
C PRO A 167 -8.40 -5.91 4.81
N THR A 168 -7.97 -4.96 3.97
CA THR A 168 -8.86 -4.25 3.04
C THR A 168 -9.46 -5.19 1.99
N PHE A 169 -8.72 -6.17 1.48
CA PHE A 169 -9.25 -7.25 0.63
C PHE A 169 -10.35 -8.05 1.35
N GLY A 170 -10.09 -8.39 2.62
CA GLY A 170 -11.09 -9.07 3.47
C GLY A 170 -12.37 -8.26 3.60
N TYR A 171 -12.24 -6.97 3.90
CA TYR A 171 -13.36 -6.04 4.00
C TYR A 171 -14.11 -5.89 2.66
N ALA A 172 -13.40 -5.58 1.57
CA ALA A 172 -13.99 -5.41 0.24
C ALA A 172 -14.68 -6.67 -0.29
N SER A 173 -14.21 -7.87 0.12
CA SER A 173 -14.87 -9.12 -0.18
C SER A 173 -16.16 -9.34 0.60
N ALA A 174 -16.33 -8.72 1.76
CA ALA A 174 -17.47 -8.94 2.65
C ALA A 174 -18.63 -7.98 2.37
N VAL A 175 -18.35 -6.79 1.85
CA VAL A 175 -19.39 -5.76 1.65
C VAL A 175 -20.21 -5.99 0.38
N SER A 176 -21.48 -5.58 0.44
CA SER A 176 -22.46 -5.74 -0.65
C SER A 176 -22.65 -4.46 -1.48
N SER A 177 -22.25 -3.31 -0.97
CA SER A 177 -22.38 -2.01 -1.63
C SER A 177 -21.08 -1.22 -1.52
N ASP A 178 -20.79 -0.41 -2.52
CA ASP A 178 -19.65 0.53 -2.57
C ASP A 178 -19.75 1.64 -1.52
N THR A 179 -20.95 1.94 -1.02
CA THR A 179 -21.17 2.86 0.11
C THR A 179 -20.33 2.47 1.33
N TYR A 180 -20.19 1.18 1.61
CA TYR A 180 -19.38 0.69 2.73
C TYR A 180 -17.87 0.97 2.51
N LEU A 181 -17.41 0.98 1.25
CA LEU A 181 -16.03 1.39 0.94
C LEU A 181 -15.81 2.86 1.25
N ALA A 182 -16.78 3.73 0.94
CA ALA A 182 -16.72 5.14 1.30
C ALA A 182 -16.67 5.35 2.83
N LEU A 183 -17.39 4.51 3.61
CA LEU A 183 -17.32 4.54 5.08
C LEU A 183 -15.93 4.14 5.58
N LEU A 184 -15.29 3.14 4.99
CA LEU A 184 -13.90 2.77 5.30
C LEU A 184 -12.97 3.98 5.13
N PHE A 185 -13.10 4.72 4.02
CA PHE A 185 -12.29 5.93 3.79
C PHE A 185 -12.54 6.99 4.85
N ARG A 186 -13.79 7.30 5.17
CA ARG A 186 -14.16 8.37 6.11
C ARG A 186 -13.75 8.06 7.53
N PHE A 187 -13.93 6.83 8.00
CA PHE A 187 -13.77 6.48 9.41
C PHE A 187 -12.46 5.77 9.75
N ALA A 188 -11.76 5.22 8.78
CA ALA A 188 -10.47 4.57 9.02
C ALA A 188 -9.33 5.30 8.30
N VAL A 189 -9.41 5.48 6.97
CA VAL A 189 -8.29 5.98 6.18
C VAL A 189 -7.98 7.44 6.48
N ILE A 190 -9.00 8.32 6.48
CA ILE A 190 -8.79 9.75 6.73
C ILE A 190 -8.26 10.00 8.16
N PRO A 191 -8.87 9.48 9.24
CA PRO A 191 -8.33 9.65 10.57
C PRO A 191 -6.92 9.08 10.73
N MET A 192 -6.65 7.90 10.18
CA MET A 192 -5.32 7.31 10.19
C MET A 192 -4.30 8.20 9.48
N SER A 193 -4.63 8.73 8.30
CA SER A 193 -3.73 9.60 7.53
C SER A 193 -3.43 10.91 8.26
N LEU A 194 -4.38 11.45 9.03
CA LEU A 194 -4.20 12.70 9.75
C LEU A 194 -3.39 12.53 11.05
N PHE A 195 -3.67 11.46 11.81
CA PHE A 195 -3.17 11.34 13.19
C PHE A 195 -1.97 10.41 13.33
N ALA A 196 -1.58 9.66 12.30
CA ALA A 196 -0.45 8.71 12.38
C ALA A 196 0.96 9.36 12.29
N GLY A 197 1.11 10.63 12.62
CA GLY A 197 2.42 11.29 12.67
C GLY A 197 3.00 11.68 11.31
N VAL A 198 2.17 11.78 10.27
CA VAL A 198 2.60 12.22 8.93
C VAL A 198 2.92 13.72 8.94
N PHE A 199 2.01 14.55 9.45
CA PHE A 199 2.06 16.02 9.36
C PHE A 199 2.66 16.69 10.60
N PHE A 200 2.57 16.06 11.75
CA PHE A 200 3.04 16.57 13.04
C PHE A 200 3.43 15.41 13.97
N PRO A 201 4.26 15.68 15.00
CA PRO A 201 4.63 14.67 15.99
C PRO A 201 3.42 14.12 16.74
N VAL A 202 3.35 12.79 16.91
CA VAL A 202 2.25 12.15 17.63
C VAL A 202 2.22 12.56 19.12
N GLU A 203 3.37 12.93 19.66
CA GLU A 203 3.54 13.39 21.03
C GLU A 203 2.77 14.70 21.32
N SER A 204 2.50 15.51 20.29
CA SER A 204 1.72 16.75 20.41
C SER A 204 0.21 16.50 20.51
N LEU A 205 -0.24 15.26 20.24
CA LEU A 205 -1.65 14.90 20.30
C LEU A 205 -2.14 14.66 21.74
N PRO A 206 -3.44 14.91 22.01
CA PRO A 206 -4.10 14.43 23.21
C PRO A 206 -3.94 12.92 23.40
N THR A 207 -3.88 12.45 24.64
CA THR A 207 -3.55 11.05 24.98
C THR A 207 -4.39 10.02 24.21
N VAL A 208 -5.69 10.25 24.05
CA VAL A 208 -6.60 9.34 23.32
C VAL A 208 -6.19 9.21 21.84
N LEU A 209 -5.93 10.34 21.17
CA LEU A 209 -5.51 10.33 19.76
C LEU A 209 -4.10 9.76 19.57
N ARG A 210 -3.23 9.92 20.58
CA ARG A 210 -1.89 9.31 20.58
C ARG A 210 -1.97 7.79 20.61
N TRP A 211 -2.80 7.21 21.46
CA TRP A 211 -3.01 5.76 21.48
C TRP A 211 -3.67 5.26 20.20
N PHE A 212 -4.62 6.01 19.65
CA PHE A 212 -5.17 5.71 18.33
C PHE A 212 -4.08 5.69 17.26
N ALA A 213 -3.19 6.69 17.22
CA ALA A 213 -2.07 6.73 16.28
C ALA A 213 -1.20 5.47 16.38
N TYR A 214 -0.77 5.10 17.59
CA TYR A 214 0.06 3.92 17.86
C TYR A 214 -0.62 2.60 17.47
N ALA A 215 -1.94 2.54 17.52
CA ALA A 215 -2.71 1.38 17.06
C ALA A 215 -2.85 1.30 15.55
N THR A 216 -2.40 2.30 14.78
CA THR A 216 -2.52 2.28 13.32
C THR A 216 -1.25 1.72 12.65
N PRO A 217 -1.37 0.87 11.61
CA PRO A 217 -0.21 0.41 10.87
C PRO A 217 0.58 1.55 10.20
N LEU A 218 -0.09 2.66 9.86
CA LEU A 218 0.57 3.79 9.21
C LEU A 218 1.63 4.43 10.11
N TRP A 219 1.37 4.62 11.40
CA TRP A 219 2.35 5.19 12.33
C TRP A 219 3.65 4.38 12.37
N HIS A 220 3.55 3.05 12.41
CA HIS A 220 4.71 2.17 12.38
C HIS A 220 5.50 2.32 11.07
N GLY A 221 4.81 2.44 9.94
CA GLY A 221 5.44 2.71 8.65
C GLY A 221 6.13 4.07 8.59
N VAL A 222 5.47 5.12 9.12
CA VAL A 222 6.02 6.49 9.16
C VAL A 222 7.29 6.54 10.00
N ASP A 223 7.28 5.94 11.19
CA ASP A 223 8.42 5.97 12.10
C ASP A 223 9.64 5.23 11.53
N LEU A 224 9.43 4.03 10.94
CA LEU A 224 10.47 3.29 10.24
C LEU A 224 11.00 4.04 9.00
N CYS A 225 10.12 4.66 8.21
CA CYS A 225 10.55 5.47 7.05
C CYS A 225 11.37 6.67 7.51
N ARG A 226 11.01 7.29 8.64
CA ARG A 226 11.74 8.40 9.24
C ARG A 226 13.12 7.97 9.72
N ALA A 227 13.21 6.84 10.42
CA ALA A 227 14.48 6.26 10.83
C ALA A 227 15.38 5.97 9.63
N ALA A 228 14.84 5.38 8.56
CA ALA A 228 15.60 5.04 7.35
C ALA A 228 16.08 6.28 6.57
N THR A 229 15.27 7.33 6.44
CA THR A 229 15.60 8.52 5.62
C THR A 229 16.45 9.54 6.34
N LEU A 230 16.28 9.67 7.67
CA LEU A 230 17.01 10.65 8.49
C LEU A 230 18.22 10.05 9.23
N GLY A 231 18.27 8.73 9.38
CA GLY A 231 19.32 8.05 10.17
C GLY A 231 19.13 8.23 11.66
N VAL A 232 17.90 8.49 12.13
CA VAL A 232 17.58 8.62 13.56
C VAL A 232 17.02 7.30 14.11
N ALA A 233 17.16 7.11 15.43
CA ALA A 233 16.53 5.97 16.06
C ALA A 233 15.00 6.09 15.99
N PRO A 234 14.27 5.02 15.67
CA PRO A 234 12.79 5.02 15.73
C PRO A 234 12.32 5.13 17.19
N ALA A 235 11.06 5.57 17.37
CA ALA A 235 10.46 5.74 18.70
C ALA A 235 10.34 4.41 19.45
N TRP A 236 10.08 3.31 18.72
CA TRP A 236 10.08 1.96 19.25
C TRP A 236 11.14 1.11 18.54
N SER A 237 11.40 -0.12 19.05
CA SER A 237 12.35 -1.00 18.40
C SER A 237 11.93 -1.33 16.96
N VAL A 238 12.90 -1.36 16.02
CA VAL A 238 12.65 -1.75 14.62
C VAL A 238 11.90 -3.08 14.55
N THR A 239 12.34 -4.07 15.35
CA THR A 239 11.70 -5.38 15.41
C THR A 239 10.24 -5.28 15.86
N GLY A 240 9.91 -4.42 16.82
CA GLY A 240 8.54 -4.20 17.30
C GLY A 240 7.64 -3.69 16.19
N HIS A 241 8.10 -2.68 15.43
CA HIS A 241 7.37 -2.16 14.28
C HIS A 241 7.15 -3.21 13.20
N LEU A 242 8.20 -3.96 12.84
CA LEU A 242 8.13 -5.00 11.81
C LEU A 242 7.18 -6.13 12.21
N LEU A 243 7.25 -6.59 13.46
CA LEU A 243 6.33 -7.61 13.97
C LEU A 243 4.88 -7.13 13.97
N TYR A 244 4.63 -5.89 14.38
CA TYR A 244 3.29 -5.31 14.35
C TYR A 244 2.70 -5.32 12.93
N LEU A 245 3.46 -4.80 11.96
CA LEU A 245 3.05 -4.79 10.55
C LEU A 245 2.87 -6.21 9.99
N ALA A 246 3.75 -7.15 10.36
CA ALA A 246 3.65 -8.54 9.93
C ALA A 246 2.39 -9.22 10.50
N VAL A 247 2.04 -8.97 11.76
CA VAL A 247 0.80 -9.47 12.37
C VAL A 247 -0.42 -8.93 11.62
N TRP A 248 -0.46 -7.64 11.31
CA TRP A 248 -1.53 -7.05 10.50
C TRP A 248 -1.64 -7.69 9.10
N ALA A 249 -0.50 -7.89 8.44
CA ALA A 249 -0.46 -8.51 7.11
C ALA A 249 -0.97 -9.95 7.12
N VAL A 250 -0.51 -10.76 8.08
CA VAL A 250 -0.90 -12.18 8.21
C VAL A 250 -2.38 -12.30 8.62
N ALA A 251 -2.81 -11.55 9.65
CA ALA A 251 -4.20 -11.56 10.09
C ALA A 251 -5.13 -11.08 8.97
N GLY A 252 -4.74 -10.01 8.26
CA GLY A 252 -5.47 -9.50 7.11
C GLY A 252 -5.56 -10.51 5.97
N TRP A 253 -4.46 -11.21 5.65
CA TRP A 253 -4.45 -12.25 4.62
C TRP A 253 -5.38 -13.42 4.97
N LEU A 254 -5.39 -13.85 6.24
CA LEU A 254 -6.30 -14.90 6.70
C LEU A 254 -7.77 -14.46 6.62
N LEU A 255 -8.07 -13.20 6.98
CA LEU A 255 -9.40 -12.63 6.86
C LEU A 255 -9.83 -12.54 5.38
N ALA A 256 -8.95 -12.07 4.50
CA ALA A 256 -9.20 -12.01 3.07
C ALA A 256 -9.45 -13.41 2.49
N LEU A 257 -8.64 -14.40 2.85
CA LEU A 257 -8.81 -15.77 2.40
C LEU A 257 -10.16 -16.36 2.82
N ARG A 258 -10.60 -16.08 4.07
CA ARG A 258 -11.92 -16.48 4.55
C ARG A 258 -13.04 -15.79 3.76
N GLY A 259 -12.93 -14.49 3.52
CA GLY A 259 -13.90 -13.71 2.74
C GLY A 259 -14.03 -14.21 1.29
N PHE A 260 -12.88 -14.43 0.63
CA PHE A 260 -12.84 -14.96 -0.73
C PHE A 260 -13.44 -16.36 -0.82
N ARG A 261 -13.11 -17.25 0.14
CA ARG A 261 -13.69 -18.59 0.19
C ARG A 261 -15.22 -18.56 0.34
N ARG A 262 -15.73 -17.75 1.27
CA ARG A 262 -17.18 -17.62 1.51
C ARG A 262 -17.95 -17.11 0.28
N ARG A 263 -17.30 -16.37 -0.60
CA ARG A 263 -17.93 -15.71 -1.74
C ARG A 263 -17.74 -16.46 -3.07
N LEU A 264 -16.66 -17.22 -3.21
CA LEU A 264 -16.30 -17.96 -4.42
C LEU A 264 -16.63 -19.45 -4.36
N VAL A 265 -16.81 -20.02 -3.17
CA VAL A 265 -17.29 -21.39 -2.99
C VAL A 265 -18.78 -21.29 -2.71
N VAL A 266 -19.57 -21.61 -3.71
CA VAL A 266 -21.03 -21.75 -3.63
C VAL A 266 -21.38 -23.22 -3.41
#